data_4338607f0459b1c07ddf5691faa1abec
#
_entry.id   4338607f0459b1c07ddf5691faa1abec
#
_cell.length_a   1.000
_cell.length_b   1.000
_cell.length_c   1.000
_cell.angle_alpha   90.00
_cell.angle_beta   90.00
_cell.angle_gamma   90.00
#
_symmetry.space_group_name_H-M   'P 1'
#
loop_
_entity.id
_entity.type
_entity.pdbx_description
1 polymer ?
#
loop_
_entity_poly.entity_id
_entity_poly.type
_entity_poly.pdbx_seq_one_letter_code
_entity_poly.pdbx_strand_id
1 'polypeptide(L)'
;GVKSSENTDKIYNMLLDYNTKEIARLKGALINYVPYHLQSCFLHDKTLAEFPTGSAKKINELNQQERLLYYYGEYMRYRTEIIIQDDWFAYLSENSEILEGWVQYKLIDYLQRRNPTIPGIPNKISAPEKRKLEEANRFWRAVVDRAEITDCYTGKVFNKDSFEQLGQLEIDHFIPWSFIASDEIWNLTPTFKQVNINKSNDLPDMDID
;
A
#
# COMPACT_ATOMS: atom_id res chain seq x y z
N GLY A 1 -0.55 -18.87 -2.77
CA GLY A 1 -0.79 -17.44 -2.86
C GLY A 1 0.51 -16.67 -2.95
N VAL A 2 0.47 -15.50 -3.53
CA VAL A 2 1.62 -14.59 -3.64
C VAL A 2 1.84 -13.94 -2.28
N LYS A 3 3.07 -13.95 -1.77
CA LYS A 3 3.42 -13.25 -0.52
C LYS A 3 3.64 -11.76 -0.80
N SER A 4 3.24 -10.91 0.12
CA SER A 4 3.42 -9.43 0.01
C SER A 4 4.89 -8.97 -0.10
N SER A 5 5.83 -9.85 0.26
CA SER A 5 7.27 -9.61 0.18
C SER A 5 7.92 -10.07 -1.13
N GLU A 6 7.14 -10.58 -2.09
CA GLU A 6 7.70 -11.01 -3.37
C GLU A 6 8.00 -9.83 -4.29
N ASN A 7 9.07 -9.97 -5.08
CA ASN A 7 9.48 -8.97 -6.06
C ASN A 7 8.36 -8.71 -7.08
N THR A 8 8.12 -7.44 -7.41
CA THR A 8 7.09 -6.98 -8.33
C THR A 8 7.15 -7.67 -9.70
N ASP A 9 8.37 -7.90 -10.23
CA ASP A 9 8.55 -8.58 -11.52
C ASP A 9 8.13 -10.05 -11.46
N LYS A 10 8.39 -10.71 -10.33
CA LYS A 10 7.94 -12.08 -10.11
C LYS A 10 6.42 -12.17 -10.03
N ILE A 11 5.79 -11.22 -9.32
CA ILE A 11 4.33 -11.12 -9.23
C ILE A 11 3.73 -10.86 -10.63
N TYR A 12 4.31 -9.95 -11.38
CA TYR A 12 3.88 -9.63 -12.74
C TYR A 12 3.93 -10.87 -13.66
N ASN A 13 5.06 -11.58 -13.68
CA ASN A 13 5.21 -12.79 -14.48
C ASN A 13 4.23 -13.89 -14.05
N MET A 14 4.04 -14.10 -12.76
CA MET A 14 3.03 -15.04 -12.25
C MET A 14 1.62 -14.65 -12.70
N LEU A 15 1.27 -13.36 -12.69
CA LEU A 15 -0.03 -12.89 -13.13
C LEU A 15 -0.24 -13.02 -14.64
N LEU A 16 0.82 -12.90 -15.45
CA LEU A 16 0.74 -13.16 -16.89
C LEU A 16 0.38 -14.61 -17.20
N ASP A 17 0.99 -15.56 -16.49
CA ASP A 17 0.82 -16.99 -16.72
C ASP A 17 -0.40 -17.59 -16.01
N TYR A 18 -0.88 -16.91 -14.95
CA TYR A 18 -1.99 -17.43 -14.14
C TYR A 18 -3.34 -17.18 -14.83
N ASN A 19 -4.05 -18.26 -15.14
CA ASN A 19 -5.26 -18.19 -15.95
C ASN A 19 -6.47 -18.85 -15.28
N THR A 20 -6.68 -18.64 -13.98
CA THR A 20 -7.94 -19.03 -13.34
C THR A 20 -9.10 -18.15 -13.87
N LYS A 21 -10.33 -18.67 -13.82
CA LYS A 21 -11.54 -17.90 -14.23
C LYS A 21 -11.63 -16.51 -13.57
N GLU A 22 -11.26 -16.41 -12.29
CA GLU A 22 -11.31 -15.17 -11.54
C GLU A 22 -10.27 -14.16 -12.02
N ILE A 23 -9.03 -14.60 -12.20
CA ILE A 23 -7.95 -13.74 -12.70
C ILE A 23 -8.21 -13.34 -14.15
N ALA A 24 -8.70 -14.25 -14.99
CA ALA A 24 -9.08 -13.92 -16.36
C ALA A 24 -10.20 -12.87 -16.41
N ARG A 25 -11.18 -12.96 -15.50
CA ARG A 25 -12.24 -11.96 -15.36
C ARG A 25 -11.71 -10.60 -14.92
N LEU A 26 -10.82 -10.57 -13.92
CA LEU A 26 -10.20 -9.33 -13.44
C LEU A 26 -9.33 -8.68 -14.52
N LYS A 27 -8.49 -9.46 -15.19
CA LYS A 27 -7.68 -8.99 -16.33
C LYS A 27 -8.58 -8.38 -17.42
N GLY A 28 -9.66 -9.08 -17.77
CA GLY A 28 -10.61 -8.61 -18.77
C GLY A 28 -11.28 -7.30 -18.36
N ALA A 29 -11.72 -7.17 -17.11
CA ALA A 29 -12.30 -5.93 -16.59
C ALA A 29 -11.29 -4.77 -16.63
N LEU A 30 -10.08 -4.97 -16.14
CA LEU A 30 -9.04 -3.94 -16.14
C LEU A 30 -8.71 -3.45 -17.56
N ILE A 31 -8.54 -4.36 -18.50
CA ILE A 31 -8.21 -4.02 -19.89
C ILE A 31 -9.37 -3.34 -20.60
N ASN A 32 -10.60 -3.74 -20.31
CA ASN A 32 -11.77 -3.16 -20.95
C ASN A 32 -12.12 -1.75 -20.43
N TYR A 33 -11.68 -1.40 -19.22
CA TYR A 33 -12.07 -0.12 -18.62
C TYR A 33 -10.89 0.84 -18.42
N VAL A 34 -9.81 0.42 -17.78
CA VAL A 34 -8.76 1.35 -17.33
C VAL A 34 -8.14 2.14 -18.49
N PRO A 35 -7.67 1.51 -19.58
CA PRO A 35 -7.01 2.24 -20.65
C PRO A 35 -7.90 3.25 -21.35
N TYR A 36 -9.20 3.04 -21.37
CA TYR A 36 -10.17 3.93 -22.01
C TYR A 36 -10.60 5.06 -21.09
N HIS A 37 -10.92 4.73 -19.84
CA HIS A 37 -11.33 5.72 -18.85
C HIS A 37 -10.22 6.71 -18.50
N LEU A 38 -8.97 6.27 -18.52
CA LEU A 38 -7.83 7.15 -18.26
C LEU A 38 -7.73 8.29 -19.28
N GLN A 39 -8.18 8.07 -20.51
CA GLN A 39 -8.16 9.08 -21.56
C GLN A 39 -9.41 9.97 -21.59
N SER A 40 -10.43 9.67 -20.82
CA SER A 40 -11.70 10.43 -20.85
C SER A 40 -11.53 11.91 -20.51
N CYS A 41 -10.54 12.25 -19.69
CA CYS A 41 -10.24 13.65 -19.33
C CYS A 41 -9.69 14.49 -20.50
N PHE A 42 -9.21 13.85 -21.57
CA PHE A 42 -8.70 14.52 -22.77
C PHE A 42 -9.76 14.68 -23.87
N LEU A 43 -10.96 14.17 -23.63
CA LEU A 43 -12.08 14.25 -24.57
C LEU A 43 -12.97 15.43 -24.19
N HIS A 44 -12.73 16.57 -24.81
CA HIS A 44 -13.56 17.75 -24.64
C HIS A 44 -14.99 17.46 -25.15
N ASP A 45 -15.99 17.83 -24.38
CA ASP A 45 -17.42 17.79 -24.74
C ASP A 45 -18.05 16.41 -25.04
N LYS A 46 -17.32 15.30 -24.78
CA LYS A 46 -17.88 13.94 -24.95
C LYS A 46 -18.16 13.30 -23.61
N THR A 47 -19.36 12.75 -23.46
CA THR A 47 -19.72 11.99 -22.27
C THR A 47 -19.04 10.62 -22.25
N LEU A 48 -18.78 10.08 -21.06
CA LEU A 48 -18.28 8.70 -20.90
C LEU A 48 -19.14 7.64 -21.61
N ALA A 49 -20.44 7.94 -21.83
CA ALA A 49 -21.36 7.09 -22.56
C ALA A 49 -21.07 7.03 -24.08
N GLU A 50 -20.46 8.07 -24.64
CA GLU A 50 -20.06 8.12 -26.04
C GLU A 50 -18.69 7.46 -26.26
N PHE A 51 -17.99 7.14 -25.20
CA PHE A 51 -16.70 6.51 -25.22
C PHE A 51 -16.86 4.97 -25.14
N PRO A 52 -16.76 4.27 -26.27
CA PRO A 52 -16.97 2.82 -26.26
C PRO A 52 -15.80 2.14 -25.55
N THR A 53 -16.09 1.54 -24.45
CA THR A 53 -15.17 0.65 -23.77
C THR A 53 -14.76 -0.51 -24.69
N GLY A 54 -13.48 -0.83 -24.74
CA GLY A 54 -12.98 -2.00 -25.44
C GLY A 54 -12.70 -1.83 -26.94
N SER A 55 -12.69 -0.61 -27.49
CA SER A 55 -12.38 -0.39 -28.91
C SER A 55 -11.08 0.39 -29.14
N ALA A 56 -9.96 -0.32 -29.25
CA ALA A 56 -8.68 0.25 -29.61
C ALA A 56 -8.74 1.04 -30.95
N LYS A 57 -9.49 0.52 -31.93
CA LYS A 57 -9.70 1.19 -33.22
C LYS A 57 -10.31 2.59 -33.04
N LYS A 58 -11.34 2.71 -32.21
CA LYS A 58 -12.01 4.01 -32.01
C LYS A 58 -11.14 4.98 -31.22
N ILE A 59 -10.31 4.50 -30.28
CA ILE A 59 -9.30 5.33 -29.61
C ILE A 59 -8.32 5.89 -30.64
N ASN A 60 -7.81 5.07 -31.56
CA ASN A 60 -6.89 5.52 -32.57
C ASN A 60 -7.54 6.51 -33.55
N GLU A 61 -8.81 6.35 -33.89
CA GLU A 61 -9.58 7.32 -34.67
C GLU A 61 -9.72 8.65 -33.93
N LEU A 62 -10.09 8.61 -32.64
CA LEU A 62 -10.20 9.81 -31.80
C LEU A 62 -8.85 10.50 -31.59
N ASN A 63 -7.78 9.76 -31.46
CA ASN A 63 -6.43 10.30 -31.29
C ASN A 63 -6.01 11.21 -32.45
N GLN A 64 -6.47 10.96 -33.65
CA GLN A 64 -6.22 11.81 -34.80
C GLN A 64 -6.89 13.19 -34.71
N GLN A 65 -7.98 13.27 -33.92
CA GLN A 65 -8.78 14.50 -33.76
C GLN A 65 -8.43 15.27 -32.51
N GLU A 66 -8.25 14.57 -31.38
CA GLU A 66 -8.23 15.15 -30.03
C GLU A 66 -6.85 15.12 -29.32
N ARG A 67 -5.81 14.61 -29.96
CA ARG A 67 -4.46 14.48 -29.34
C ARG A 67 -4.50 13.83 -27.96
N LEU A 68 -5.00 12.61 -27.89
CA LEU A 68 -5.06 11.84 -26.67
C LEU A 68 -3.68 11.57 -26.08
N LEU A 69 -3.61 11.19 -24.81
CA LEU A 69 -2.37 10.87 -24.11
C LEU A 69 -1.56 9.77 -24.83
N TYR A 70 -2.26 8.75 -25.30
CA TYR A 70 -1.66 7.62 -26.02
C TYR A 70 -2.64 7.01 -27.03
N TYR A 71 -2.11 6.23 -27.93
CA TYR A 71 -2.86 5.39 -28.86
C TYR A 71 -2.36 3.95 -28.80
N TYR A 72 -3.07 3.04 -29.43
CA TYR A 72 -2.72 1.63 -29.43
C TYR A 72 -1.95 1.27 -30.70
N GLY A 73 -0.89 0.48 -30.53
CA GLY A 73 -0.22 -0.24 -31.59
C GLY A 73 -1.03 -1.43 -32.09
N GLU A 74 -0.37 -2.50 -32.45
CA GLU A 74 -1.05 -3.72 -32.85
C GLU A 74 -1.85 -4.30 -31.69
N TYR A 75 -3.13 -4.62 -31.92
CA TYR A 75 -4.00 -5.16 -30.90
C TYR A 75 -3.72 -6.63 -30.64
N MET A 76 -3.10 -6.93 -29.51
CA MET A 76 -2.74 -8.26 -29.04
C MET A 76 -3.39 -8.65 -27.70
N ARG A 77 -4.60 -8.17 -27.41
CA ARG A 77 -5.31 -8.36 -26.15
C ARG A 77 -4.48 -7.90 -24.95
N TYR A 78 -3.90 -8.83 -24.17
CA TYR A 78 -3.11 -8.51 -22.97
C TYR A 78 -1.69 -8.00 -23.26
N ARG A 79 -1.25 -8.05 -24.50
CA ARG A 79 0.06 -7.59 -24.98
C ARG A 79 -0.04 -6.43 -25.96
N THR A 80 -1.20 -5.78 -26.02
CA THR A 80 -1.38 -4.59 -26.85
C THR A 80 -0.44 -3.49 -26.38
N GLU A 81 0.36 -2.96 -27.29
CA GLU A 81 1.26 -1.86 -27.01
C GLU A 81 0.48 -0.57 -26.86
N ILE A 82 0.89 0.24 -25.90
CA ILE A 82 0.41 1.60 -25.70
C ILE A 82 1.55 2.54 -26.11
N ILE A 83 1.28 3.41 -27.06
CA ILE A 83 2.26 4.35 -27.60
C ILE A 83 1.91 5.74 -27.07
N ILE A 84 2.71 6.27 -26.16
CA ILE A 84 2.56 7.62 -25.63
C ILE A 84 3.02 8.60 -26.70
N GLN A 85 2.26 9.67 -26.91
CA GLN A 85 2.65 10.70 -27.89
C GLN A 85 3.88 11.49 -27.38
N ASP A 86 4.73 11.90 -28.30
CA ASP A 86 6.01 12.54 -27.97
C ASP A 86 5.86 13.78 -27.09
N ASP A 87 4.90 14.65 -27.40
CA ASP A 87 4.62 15.86 -26.60
C ASP A 87 4.23 15.51 -25.17
N TRP A 88 3.40 14.47 -24.98
CA TRP A 88 3.02 13.98 -23.68
C TRP A 88 4.16 13.28 -22.97
N PHE A 89 4.96 12.51 -23.69
CA PHE A 89 6.12 11.85 -23.11
C PHE A 89 7.12 12.87 -22.55
N ALA A 90 7.41 13.93 -23.31
CA ALA A 90 8.28 15.01 -22.84
C ALA A 90 7.73 15.67 -21.57
N TYR A 91 6.44 16.06 -21.58
CA TYR A 91 5.78 16.68 -20.43
C TYR A 91 5.79 15.79 -19.19
N LEU A 92 5.41 14.51 -19.33
CA LEU A 92 5.39 13.55 -18.24
C LEU A 92 6.78 13.30 -17.66
N SER A 93 7.80 13.24 -18.51
CA SER A 93 9.19 13.03 -18.09
C SER A 93 9.74 14.23 -17.31
N GLU A 94 9.47 15.43 -17.77
CA GLU A 94 9.91 16.66 -17.11
C GLU A 94 9.20 16.92 -15.77
N ASN A 95 7.96 16.46 -15.64
CA ASN A 95 7.12 16.73 -14.46
C ASN A 95 6.83 15.47 -13.62
N SER A 96 7.58 14.39 -13.81
CA SER A 96 7.28 13.08 -13.21
C SER A 96 7.14 13.13 -11.69
N GLU A 97 8.05 13.77 -10.96
CA GLU A 97 8.02 13.88 -9.49
C GLU A 97 6.76 14.59 -8.98
N ILE A 98 6.37 15.69 -9.63
CA ILE A 98 5.17 16.45 -9.24
C ILE A 98 3.92 15.62 -9.54
N LEU A 99 3.86 14.96 -10.68
CA LEU A 99 2.73 14.15 -11.10
C LEU A 99 2.57 12.91 -10.22
N GLU A 100 3.66 12.22 -9.91
CA GLU A 100 3.64 11.08 -8.98
C GLU A 100 3.17 11.50 -7.59
N GLY A 101 3.69 12.59 -7.04
CA GLY A 101 3.26 13.13 -5.76
C GLY A 101 1.76 13.49 -5.75
N TRP A 102 1.28 14.10 -6.83
CA TRP A 102 -0.15 14.43 -6.97
C TRP A 102 -1.04 13.18 -7.08
N VAL A 103 -0.63 12.19 -7.85
CA VAL A 103 -1.36 10.92 -7.99
C VAL A 103 -1.41 10.18 -6.65
N GLN A 104 -0.29 10.11 -5.93
CA GLN A 104 -0.25 9.51 -4.59
C GLN A 104 -1.18 10.24 -3.62
N TYR A 105 -1.14 11.57 -3.59
CA TYR A 105 -2.03 12.37 -2.76
C TYR A 105 -3.52 12.07 -3.07
N LYS A 106 -3.90 12.03 -4.34
CA LYS A 106 -5.27 11.73 -4.78
C LYS A 106 -5.69 10.30 -4.43
N LEU A 107 -4.78 9.35 -4.54
CA LEU A 107 -5.03 7.96 -4.14
C LEU A 107 -5.25 7.86 -2.62
N ILE A 108 -4.42 8.50 -1.83
CA ILE A 108 -4.56 8.55 -0.36
C ILE A 108 -5.90 9.18 0.03
N ASP A 109 -6.23 10.34 -0.51
CA ASP A 109 -7.50 11.04 -0.26
C ASP A 109 -8.72 10.17 -0.62
N TYR A 110 -8.68 9.53 -1.78
CA TYR A 110 -9.73 8.59 -2.23
C TYR A 110 -9.90 7.40 -1.27
N LEU A 111 -8.80 6.78 -0.86
CA LEU A 111 -8.83 5.63 0.04
C LEU A 111 -9.26 6.05 1.45
N GLN A 112 -8.78 7.19 1.96
CA GLN A 112 -9.14 7.68 3.29
C GLN A 112 -10.64 7.99 3.39
N ARG A 113 -11.22 8.61 2.38
CA ARG A 113 -12.68 8.87 2.35
C ARG A 113 -13.52 7.60 2.37
N ARG A 114 -13.03 6.51 1.79
CA ARG A 114 -13.72 5.21 1.77
C ARG A 114 -13.46 4.35 3.00
N ASN A 115 -12.42 4.68 3.75
CA ASN A 115 -11.96 3.95 4.92
C ASN A 115 -11.67 4.93 6.07
N PRO A 116 -12.67 5.70 6.56
CA PRO A 116 -12.44 6.79 7.52
C PRO A 116 -11.90 6.29 8.87
N THR A 117 -12.15 5.04 9.21
CA THR A 117 -11.73 4.42 10.47
C THR A 117 -10.36 3.73 10.39
N ILE A 118 -9.76 3.65 9.21
CA ILE A 118 -8.46 3.00 9.02
C ILE A 118 -7.35 4.06 9.11
N PRO A 119 -6.48 3.99 10.13
CA PRO A 119 -5.34 4.90 10.26
C PRO A 119 -4.20 4.49 9.33
N GLY A 120 -3.27 5.42 9.08
CA GLY A 120 -1.99 5.14 8.42
C GLY A 120 -2.08 4.72 6.95
N ILE A 121 -3.13 5.10 6.22
CA ILE A 121 -3.27 4.79 4.79
C ILE A 121 -2.04 5.19 3.97
N PRO A 122 -1.39 6.36 4.17
CA PRO A 122 -0.15 6.69 3.48
C PRO A 122 0.94 5.62 3.65
N ASN A 123 1.14 5.19 4.90
CA ASN A 123 2.14 4.18 5.22
C ASN A 123 1.79 2.77 4.71
N LYS A 124 0.51 2.50 4.45
CA LYS A 124 0.06 1.23 3.83
C LYS A 124 0.30 1.20 2.33
N ILE A 125 0.27 2.35 1.68
CA ILE A 125 0.56 2.48 0.24
C ILE A 125 2.06 2.50 0.01
N SER A 126 2.78 3.28 0.82
CA SER A 126 4.24 3.45 0.75
C SER A 126 4.82 3.16 2.12
N ALA A 127 4.98 1.86 2.42
CA ALA A 127 5.53 1.43 3.69
C ALA A 127 6.94 2.00 3.87
N PRO A 128 7.27 2.59 5.03
CA PRO A 128 8.62 3.04 5.30
C PRO A 128 9.58 1.84 5.25
N GLU A 129 10.73 2.02 4.62
CA GLU A 129 11.74 0.96 4.48
C GLU A 129 12.28 0.45 5.82
N LYS A 130 12.28 1.31 6.83
CA LYS A 130 12.76 0.99 8.19
C LYS A 130 11.80 1.47 9.24
N ARG A 131 11.59 0.64 10.27
CA ARG A 131 10.86 1.02 11.48
C ARG A 131 11.70 2.00 12.31
N LYS A 132 11.07 3.03 12.84
CA LYS A 132 11.72 4.08 13.66
C LYS A 132 11.47 3.83 15.14
N LEU A 133 12.04 2.79 15.70
CA LEU A 133 11.82 2.40 17.10
C LEU A 133 12.86 2.98 18.09
N GLU A 134 13.87 3.69 17.61
CA GLU A 134 14.98 4.18 18.45
C GLU A 134 14.50 5.18 19.53
N GLU A 135 13.59 6.07 19.17
CA GLU A 135 13.05 7.05 20.09
C GLU A 135 12.17 6.40 21.15
N ALA A 136 11.29 5.49 20.76
CA ALA A 136 10.47 4.71 21.68
C ALA A 136 11.32 3.85 22.61
N ASN A 137 12.39 3.23 22.10
CA ASN A 137 13.34 2.47 22.92
C ASN A 137 13.98 3.35 24.00
N ARG A 138 14.47 4.56 23.64
CA ARG A 138 15.05 5.49 24.62
C ARG A 138 14.04 5.92 25.66
N PHE A 139 12.82 6.26 25.21
CA PHE A 139 11.74 6.69 26.09
C PHE A 139 11.39 5.60 27.09
N TRP A 140 11.04 4.42 26.63
CA TRP A 140 10.57 3.34 27.50
C TRP A 140 11.67 2.79 28.44
N ARG A 141 12.93 2.73 27.99
CA ARG A 141 14.06 2.40 28.90
C ARG A 141 14.15 3.42 30.03
N ALA A 142 14.08 4.70 29.72
CA ALA A 142 14.12 5.74 30.74
C ALA A 142 12.92 5.70 31.69
N VAL A 143 11.76 5.25 31.25
CA VAL A 143 10.59 5.05 32.13
C VAL A 143 10.79 3.84 33.03
N VAL A 144 11.19 2.69 32.48
CA VAL A 144 11.44 1.46 33.26
C VAL A 144 12.54 1.68 34.31
N ASP A 145 13.57 2.48 34.03
CA ASP A 145 14.63 2.79 34.96
C ASP A 145 14.21 3.71 36.11
N ARG A 146 13.12 4.47 35.96
CA ARG A 146 12.70 5.52 36.92
C ARG A 146 11.40 5.22 37.65
N ALA A 147 10.60 4.31 37.10
CA ALA A 147 9.30 3.98 37.65
C ALA A 147 9.08 2.47 37.60
N GLU A 148 8.41 1.96 38.62
CA GLU A 148 7.92 0.58 38.62
C GLU A 148 6.70 0.51 37.71
N ILE A 149 6.86 -0.09 36.53
CA ILE A 149 5.79 -0.34 35.58
C ILE A 149 5.70 -1.83 35.25
N THR A 150 4.55 -2.24 34.77
CA THR A 150 4.25 -3.62 34.39
C THR A 150 4.16 -3.77 32.89
N ASP A 151 4.54 -4.94 32.38
CA ASP A 151 4.24 -5.37 31.03
C ASP A 151 2.72 -5.54 30.85
N CYS A 152 2.16 -4.89 29.85
CA CYS A 152 0.71 -4.87 29.61
C CYS A 152 0.13 -6.23 29.18
N TYR A 153 0.97 -7.16 28.73
CA TYR A 153 0.52 -8.49 28.29
C TYR A 153 0.53 -9.52 29.43
N THR A 154 1.48 -9.40 30.36
CA THR A 154 1.69 -10.40 31.41
C THR A 154 1.41 -9.88 32.80
N GLY A 155 1.24 -8.58 32.99
CA GLY A 155 1.11 -7.94 34.29
C GLY A 155 2.38 -7.99 35.16
N LYS A 156 3.49 -8.53 34.65
CA LYS A 156 4.76 -8.65 35.39
C LYS A 156 5.52 -7.32 35.42
N VAL A 157 6.08 -7.02 36.59
CA VAL A 157 6.93 -5.84 36.77
C VAL A 157 8.26 -6.03 36.01
N PHE A 158 8.76 -4.96 35.39
CA PHE A 158 10.08 -4.96 34.77
C PHE A 158 11.17 -4.89 35.85
N ASN A 159 11.62 -6.04 36.31
CA ASN A 159 12.68 -6.20 37.30
C ASN A 159 13.67 -7.31 36.90
N LYS A 160 14.73 -7.48 37.69
CA LYS A 160 15.79 -8.44 37.40
C LYS A 160 15.27 -9.86 37.21
N ASP A 161 14.38 -10.32 38.09
CA ASP A 161 13.85 -11.69 38.08
C ASP A 161 12.99 -11.94 36.82
N SER A 162 12.17 -10.95 36.43
CA SER A 162 11.36 -11.03 35.20
C SER A 162 12.21 -10.98 33.94
N PHE A 163 13.30 -10.21 33.92
CA PHE A 163 14.25 -10.20 32.80
C PHE A 163 15.01 -11.53 32.67
N GLU A 164 15.37 -12.17 33.77
CA GLU A 164 15.99 -13.50 33.75
C GLU A 164 15.05 -14.58 33.19
N GLN A 165 13.75 -14.47 33.45
CA GLN A 165 12.74 -15.42 32.98
C GLN A 165 12.27 -15.19 31.56
N LEU A 166 12.03 -13.94 31.17
CA LEU A 166 11.32 -13.57 29.96
C LEU A 166 12.17 -12.84 28.92
N GLY A 167 13.45 -12.60 29.25
CA GLY A 167 14.40 -11.92 28.36
C GLY A 167 14.39 -10.41 28.51
N GLN A 168 15.18 -9.75 27.68
CA GLN A 168 15.40 -8.30 27.76
C GLN A 168 14.18 -7.50 27.36
N LEU A 169 14.18 -6.21 27.73
CA LEU A 169 13.19 -5.23 27.28
C LEU A 169 13.24 -5.06 25.76
N GLU A 170 12.10 -5.25 25.14
CA GLU A 170 11.84 -4.94 23.73
C GLU A 170 10.65 -3.99 23.62
N ILE A 171 10.54 -3.33 22.46
CA ILE A 171 9.39 -2.50 22.14
C ILE A 171 8.54 -3.24 21.12
N ASP A 172 7.29 -3.45 21.48
CA ASP A 172 6.30 -4.10 20.62
C ASP A 172 5.26 -3.11 20.13
N HIS A 173 4.70 -3.40 18.95
CA HIS A 173 3.51 -2.73 18.45
C HIS A 173 2.27 -3.39 19.07
N PHE A 174 1.57 -2.68 19.95
CA PHE A 174 0.35 -3.21 20.61
C PHE A 174 -0.66 -3.69 19.56
N ILE A 175 -1.00 -2.86 18.59
CA ILE A 175 -1.65 -3.27 17.35
C ILE A 175 -0.56 -3.59 16.34
N PRO A 176 -0.50 -4.81 15.79
CA PRO A 176 0.60 -5.22 14.92
C PRO A 176 0.85 -4.23 13.77
N TRP A 177 2.12 -4.00 13.49
CA TRP A 177 2.54 -3.08 12.44
C TRP A 177 1.95 -3.43 11.07
N SER A 178 1.77 -4.72 10.78
CA SER A 178 1.09 -5.19 9.56
C SER A 178 -0.34 -4.66 9.42
N PHE A 179 -0.99 -4.28 10.53
CA PHE A 179 -2.35 -3.76 10.56
C PHE A 179 -2.43 -2.26 10.32
N ILE A 180 -1.58 -1.46 10.98
CA ILE A 180 -1.68 0.00 10.95
C ILE A 180 -0.45 0.69 10.35
N ALA A 181 0.68 -0.01 10.17
CA ALA A 181 1.93 0.51 9.62
C ALA A 181 2.36 1.85 10.26
N SER A 182 2.28 1.94 11.60
CA SER A 182 2.58 3.15 12.35
C SER A 182 3.51 2.86 13.52
N ASP A 183 4.59 3.64 13.61
CA ASP A 183 5.56 3.62 14.70
C ASP A 183 5.30 4.73 15.73
N GLU A 184 4.05 5.19 15.83
CA GLU A 184 3.64 6.21 16.79
C GLU A 184 3.70 5.66 18.24
N ILE A 185 4.14 6.51 19.16
CA ILE A 185 4.39 6.14 20.57
C ILE A 185 3.15 5.53 21.27
N TRP A 186 1.94 5.94 20.90
CA TRP A 186 0.71 5.41 21.45
C TRP A 186 0.47 3.93 21.13
N ASN A 187 1.12 3.41 20.09
CA ASN A 187 1.03 2.00 19.67
C ASN A 187 2.28 1.19 20.06
N LEU A 188 3.26 1.83 20.68
CA LEU A 188 4.52 1.21 21.06
C LEU A 188 4.58 1.02 22.56
N THR A 189 4.63 -0.24 23.01
CA THR A 189 4.63 -0.61 24.43
C THR A 189 5.89 -1.39 24.78
N PRO A 190 6.44 -1.21 25.99
CA PRO A 190 7.53 -2.05 26.49
C PRO A 190 6.99 -3.43 26.82
N THR A 191 7.75 -4.45 26.46
CA THR A 191 7.48 -5.84 26.78
C THR A 191 8.76 -6.66 26.94
N PHE A 192 8.64 -7.92 27.31
CA PHE A 192 9.77 -8.84 27.36
C PHE A 192 9.97 -9.51 25.99
N LYS A 193 11.22 -9.81 25.66
CA LYS A 193 11.58 -10.44 24.39
C LYS A 193 10.76 -11.70 24.08
N GLN A 194 10.60 -12.61 25.08
CA GLN A 194 9.86 -13.83 24.86
C GLN A 194 8.37 -13.59 24.62
N VAL A 195 7.80 -12.59 25.28
CA VAL A 195 6.39 -12.19 25.12
C VAL A 195 6.18 -11.62 23.72
N ASN A 196 7.08 -10.72 23.27
CA ASN A 196 7.03 -10.15 21.92
C ASN A 196 7.09 -11.23 20.84
N ILE A 197 8.01 -12.20 20.97
CA ILE A 197 8.13 -13.31 20.04
C ILE A 197 6.84 -14.14 19.98
N ASN A 198 6.26 -14.44 21.14
CA ASN A 198 5.04 -15.26 21.23
C ASN A 198 3.83 -14.54 20.67
N LYS A 199 3.68 -13.22 20.95
CA LYS A 199 2.59 -12.41 20.43
C LYS A 199 2.67 -12.27 18.90
N SER A 200 3.86 -12.08 18.34
CA SER A 200 4.06 -11.95 16.89
C SER A 200 3.12 -10.90 16.25
N ASN A 201 2.29 -11.30 15.29
CA ASN A 201 1.32 -10.45 14.61
C ASN A 201 -0.12 -10.59 15.16
N ASP A 202 -0.28 -11.22 16.29
CA ASP A 202 -1.61 -11.37 16.90
C ASP A 202 -1.99 -10.11 17.69
N LEU A 203 -3.27 -9.82 17.74
CA LEU A 203 -3.79 -8.85 18.69
C LEU A 203 -3.71 -9.46 20.08
N PRO A 204 -3.39 -8.69 21.13
CA PRO A 204 -3.43 -9.20 22.48
C PRO A 204 -4.85 -9.67 22.83
N ASP A 205 -4.97 -10.85 23.43
CA ASP A 205 -6.22 -11.29 24.02
C ASP A 205 -6.53 -10.35 25.18
N MET A 206 -7.49 -9.48 24.95
CA MET A 206 -8.02 -8.58 25.96
C MET A 206 -9.21 -9.29 26.62
N ASP A 207 -8.94 -10.29 27.45
CA ASP A 207 -9.90 -10.70 28.44
C ASP A 207 -10.01 -9.57 29.49
N ILE A 208 -10.91 -8.64 29.19
CA ILE A 208 -11.30 -7.59 30.12
C ILE A 208 -12.34 -8.26 31.07
N ASP A 209 -11.87 -8.84 32.16
CA ASP A 209 -12.72 -9.18 33.31
C ASP A 209 -13.21 -7.90 34.04
#